data_fb0e756ef526424bd0b61dcbe91a5583
#
_entry.id   fb0e756ef526424bd0b61dcbe91a5583
#
_cell.length_a   1.000
_cell.length_b   1.000
_cell.length_c   1.000
_cell.angle_alpha   90.00
_cell.angle_beta   90.00
_cell.angle_gamma   90.00
#
_symmetry.space_group_name_H-M   'P 1'
#
loop_
_entity.id
_entity.type
_entity.pdbx_description
1 polymer ?
#
loop_
_entity_poly.entity_id
_entity_poly.type
_entity_poly.pdbx_seq_one_letter_code
_entity_poly.pdbx_strand_id
1 'polypeptide(L)'
;MKIPHLKAKAALCAAFVLFGMQAARADDAKNLLRPLVESSAQRLGIGEEVALSKWDSGTSVEDTARESAVISNAVAQGQRANLAAADVTRFFKAQIEANKLVQYALLARWRRTGYAPQHAPIDLTGTIRPELDRLQTKIIAELAAANSVLDSNECPKEVARAVGRYAFEHQFDPADLPVIALDRAMAGFCRIY
;
A
#
# COMPACT_ATOMS: atom_id res chain seq x y z
N MET A 1 -43.29 32.66 38.57
CA MET A 1 -43.19 31.36 37.84
C MET A 1 -42.24 31.60 36.64
N LYS A 2 -40.95 31.22 36.74
CA LYS A 2 -39.92 31.43 35.71
C LYS A 2 -39.57 30.08 35.07
N ILE A 3 -39.70 30.00 33.77
CA ILE A 3 -39.43 28.80 32.97
C ILE A 3 -37.96 28.83 32.52
N PRO A 4 -37.18 27.77 32.66
CA PRO A 4 -35.79 27.71 32.18
C PRO A 4 -35.74 27.07 30.76
N HIS A 5 -35.64 27.87 29.71
CA HIS A 5 -35.46 27.41 28.32
C HIS A 5 -34.07 27.68 27.78
N LEU A 6 -32.98 27.52 28.56
CA LEU A 6 -31.64 27.88 28.07
C LEU A 6 -30.63 26.73 27.99
N LYS A 7 -31.03 25.46 28.16
CA LYS A 7 -30.08 24.33 28.13
C LYS A 7 -30.07 23.50 26.85
N ALA A 8 -31.05 23.66 25.94
CA ALA A 8 -31.15 22.82 24.74
C ALA A 8 -30.28 23.29 23.55
N LYS A 9 -29.93 24.58 23.48
CA LYS A 9 -29.18 25.14 22.33
C LYS A 9 -27.67 24.87 22.36
N ALA A 10 -27.09 24.68 23.53
CA ALA A 10 -25.63 24.44 23.67
C ALA A 10 -25.24 23.00 23.26
N ALA A 11 -26.10 22.01 23.49
CA ALA A 11 -25.82 20.62 23.13
C ALA A 11 -25.86 20.37 21.60
N LEU A 12 -26.70 21.11 20.87
CA LEU A 12 -26.81 20.95 19.41
C LEU A 12 -25.60 21.52 18.66
N CYS A 13 -25.02 22.63 19.16
CA CYS A 13 -23.79 23.22 18.58
C CYS A 13 -22.56 22.35 18.80
N ALA A 14 -22.42 21.69 19.95
CA ALA A 14 -21.29 20.81 20.24
C ALA A 14 -21.29 19.55 19.38
N ALA A 15 -22.46 18.97 19.07
CA ALA A 15 -22.58 17.80 18.19
C ALA A 15 -22.19 18.13 16.73
N PHE A 16 -22.53 19.33 16.24
CA PHE A 16 -22.17 19.77 14.87
C PHE A 16 -20.67 20.02 14.71
N VAL A 17 -20.00 20.57 15.73
CA VAL A 17 -18.55 20.83 15.70
C VAL A 17 -17.77 19.50 15.71
N LEU A 18 -18.19 18.50 16.50
CA LEU A 18 -17.54 17.19 16.55
C LEU A 18 -17.69 16.43 15.25
N PHE A 19 -18.84 16.52 14.59
CA PHE A 19 -19.08 15.87 13.30
C PHE A 19 -18.27 16.51 12.16
N GLY A 20 -18.12 17.84 12.18
CA GLY A 20 -17.30 18.57 11.21
C GLY A 20 -15.79 18.26 11.34
N MET A 21 -15.29 18.05 12.55
CA MET A 21 -13.88 17.70 12.79
C MET A 21 -13.54 16.26 12.34
N GLN A 22 -14.49 15.33 12.39
CA GLN A 22 -14.29 13.97 11.91
C GLN A 22 -14.27 13.89 10.38
N ALA A 23 -15.12 14.66 9.71
CA ALA A 23 -15.13 14.75 8.25
C ALA A 23 -13.84 15.36 7.69
N ALA A 24 -13.31 16.41 8.31
CA ALA A 24 -12.05 17.03 7.91
C ALA A 24 -10.85 16.08 8.07
N ARG A 25 -10.79 15.31 9.16
CA ARG A 25 -9.73 14.32 9.37
C ARG A 25 -9.76 13.15 8.38
N ALA A 26 -10.95 12.72 7.99
CA ALA A 26 -11.12 11.65 6.99
C ALA A 26 -10.70 12.12 5.59
N ASP A 27 -10.94 13.37 5.23
CA ASP A 27 -10.49 13.94 3.95
C ASP A 27 -8.97 14.14 3.94
N ASP A 28 -8.35 14.51 5.05
CA ASP A 28 -6.90 14.61 5.17
C ASP A 28 -6.23 13.24 5.04
N ALA A 29 -6.71 12.22 5.76
CA ALA A 29 -6.19 10.85 5.67
C ALA A 29 -6.33 10.28 4.24
N LYS A 30 -7.46 10.54 3.58
CA LYS A 30 -7.72 10.17 2.18
C LYS A 30 -6.68 10.78 1.24
N ASN A 31 -6.36 12.06 1.39
CA ASN A 31 -5.41 12.75 0.53
C ASN A 31 -3.98 12.27 0.78
N LEU A 32 -3.63 11.91 2.03
CA LEU A 32 -2.32 11.39 2.39
C LEU A 32 -2.09 9.94 1.93
N LEU A 33 -3.12 9.08 1.98
CA LEU A 33 -3.00 7.67 1.63
C LEU A 33 -3.07 7.40 0.13
N ARG A 34 -3.74 8.25 -0.64
CA ARG A 34 -3.94 8.04 -2.08
C ARG A 34 -2.62 7.85 -2.85
N PRO A 35 -1.62 8.74 -2.74
CA PRO A 35 -0.34 8.56 -3.44
C PRO A 35 0.35 7.25 -3.06
N LEU A 36 0.34 6.89 -1.76
CA LEU A 36 0.97 5.68 -1.26
C LEU A 36 0.30 4.41 -1.82
N VAL A 37 -1.03 4.40 -1.93
CA VAL A 37 -1.80 3.30 -2.54
C VAL A 37 -1.48 3.20 -4.03
N GLU A 38 -1.46 4.32 -4.76
CA GLU A 38 -1.13 4.36 -6.19
C GLU A 38 0.30 3.85 -6.46
N SER A 39 1.28 4.28 -5.68
CA SER A 39 2.67 3.82 -5.82
C SER A 39 2.84 2.35 -5.42
N SER A 40 2.10 1.88 -4.42
CA SER A 40 2.06 0.46 -4.04
C SER A 40 1.46 -0.39 -5.17
N ALA A 41 0.36 0.06 -5.78
CA ALA A 41 -0.25 -0.62 -6.92
C ALA A 41 0.67 -0.64 -8.14
N GLN A 42 1.37 0.46 -8.44
CA GLN A 42 2.38 0.51 -9.51
C GLN A 42 3.50 -0.50 -9.26
N ARG A 43 4.00 -0.60 -8.00
CA ARG A 43 4.99 -1.59 -7.63
C ARG A 43 4.50 -3.04 -7.81
N LEU A 44 3.22 -3.31 -7.54
CA LEU A 44 2.60 -4.61 -7.76
C LEU A 44 2.45 -4.94 -9.25
N GLY A 45 2.17 -3.95 -10.10
CA GLY A 45 2.11 -4.12 -11.56
C GLY A 45 3.44 -4.64 -12.13
N ILE A 46 4.58 -4.17 -11.63
CA ILE A 46 5.91 -4.70 -12.00
C ILE A 46 6.07 -6.19 -11.60
N GLY A 47 5.30 -6.68 -10.65
CA GLY A 47 5.30 -8.08 -10.25
C GLY A 47 4.98 -9.05 -11.38
N GLU A 48 4.19 -8.64 -12.39
CA GLU A 48 3.93 -9.44 -13.59
C GLU A 48 5.19 -9.61 -14.44
N GLU A 49 5.92 -8.53 -14.69
CA GLU A 49 7.18 -8.57 -15.45
C GLU A 49 8.23 -9.43 -14.73
N VAL A 50 8.31 -9.34 -13.40
CA VAL A 50 9.16 -10.21 -12.59
C VAL A 50 8.73 -11.68 -12.72
N ALA A 51 7.42 -11.96 -12.70
CA ALA A 51 6.91 -13.31 -12.89
C ALA A 51 7.22 -13.88 -14.27
N LEU A 52 7.11 -13.08 -15.34
CA LEU A 52 7.47 -13.47 -16.70
C LEU A 52 8.98 -13.81 -16.81
N SER A 53 9.84 -12.95 -16.26
CA SER A 53 11.27 -13.26 -16.23
C SER A 53 11.61 -14.55 -15.48
N LYS A 54 10.88 -14.85 -14.39
CA LYS A 54 11.03 -16.11 -13.64
C LYS A 54 10.44 -17.31 -14.36
N TRP A 55 9.39 -17.12 -15.12
CA TRP A 55 8.85 -18.15 -16.01
C TRP A 55 9.87 -18.57 -17.06
N ASP A 56 10.53 -17.61 -17.70
CA ASP A 56 11.53 -17.88 -18.74
C ASP A 56 12.82 -18.52 -18.18
N SER A 57 13.27 -18.03 -17.02
CA SER A 57 14.52 -18.50 -16.43
C SER A 57 14.39 -19.72 -15.54
N GLY A 58 13.18 -20.08 -15.13
CA GLY A 58 12.92 -21.14 -14.15
C GLY A 58 13.39 -20.81 -12.73
N THR A 59 13.73 -19.55 -12.44
CA THR A 59 14.23 -19.14 -11.11
C THR A 59 13.10 -19.07 -10.07
N SER A 60 13.45 -19.25 -8.79
CA SER A 60 12.52 -19.20 -7.68
C SER A 60 11.92 -17.80 -7.49
N VAL A 61 10.67 -17.73 -6.99
CA VAL A 61 10.06 -16.48 -6.52
C VAL A 61 10.79 -15.96 -5.27
N GLU A 62 11.18 -16.85 -4.38
CA GLU A 62 11.95 -16.51 -3.18
C GLU A 62 13.37 -16.07 -3.54
N ASP A 63 13.77 -14.89 -3.05
CA ASP A 63 15.12 -14.33 -3.13
C ASP A 63 15.41 -13.58 -1.83
N THR A 64 15.71 -14.33 -0.79
CA THR A 64 15.93 -13.81 0.57
C THR A 64 17.06 -12.79 0.65
N ALA A 65 18.11 -12.95 -0.19
CA ALA A 65 19.21 -12.00 -0.26
C ALA A 65 18.74 -10.65 -0.81
N ARG A 66 17.99 -10.66 -1.91
CA ARG A 66 17.41 -9.44 -2.51
C ARG A 66 16.37 -8.81 -1.58
N GLU A 67 15.49 -9.59 -0.96
CA GLU A 67 14.49 -9.11 -0.03
C GLU A 67 15.14 -8.37 1.15
N SER A 68 16.20 -8.96 1.73
CA SER A 68 16.96 -8.33 2.82
C SER A 68 17.63 -7.03 2.38
N ALA A 69 18.21 -7.00 1.17
CA ALA A 69 18.82 -5.79 0.62
C ALA A 69 17.79 -4.68 0.39
N VAL A 70 16.62 -5.00 -0.14
CA VAL A 70 15.51 -4.04 -0.33
C VAL A 70 15.07 -3.44 1.00
N ILE A 71 14.85 -4.27 2.03
CA ILE A 71 14.44 -3.80 3.36
C ILE A 71 15.52 -2.91 3.98
N SER A 72 16.79 -3.33 3.93
CA SER A 72 17.90 -2.55 4.49
C SER A 72 18.03 -1.18 3.83
N ASN A 73 17.92 -1.12 2.50
CA ASN A 73 17.97 0.13 1.75
C ASN A 73 16.75 1.02 2.06
N ALA A 74 15.55 0.43 2.17
CA ALA A 74 14.35 1.16 2.54
C ALA A 74 14.46 1.76 3.94
N VAL A 75 14.96 1.00 4.92
CA VAL A 75 15.19 1.48 6.30
C VAL A 75 16.17 2.65 6.31
N ALA A 76 17.31 2.54 5.60
CA ALA A 76 18.28 3.62 5.50
C ALA A 76 17.70 4.89 4.86
N GLN A 77 16.85 4.76 3.86
CA GLN A 77 16.14 5.90 3.26
C GLN A 77 15.08 6.47 4.21
N GLY A 78 14.29 5.61 4.86
CA GLY A 78 13.23 6.01 5.78
C GLY A 78 13.76 6.77 7.00
N GLN A 79 14.89 6.34 7.56
CA GLN A 79 15.54 7.05 8.66
C GLN A 79 15.95 8.48 8.28
N ARG A 80 16.41 8.71 7.03
CA ARG A 80 16.67 10.07 6.52
C ARG A 80 15.40 10.90 6.36
N ALA A 81 14.25 10.25 6.22
CA ALA A 81 12.93 10.87 6.18
C ALA A 81 12.22 10.91 7.56
N ASN A 82 12.97 10.69 8.66
CA ASN A 82 12.46 10.66 10.04
C ASN A 82 11.39 9.58 10.30
N LEU A 83 11.43 8.46 9.56
CA LEU A 83 10.58 7.31 9.82
C LEU A 83 11.26 6.33 10.78
N ALA A 84 10.48 5.68 11.64
CA ALA A 84 10.97 4.61 12.49
C ALA A 84 11.36 3.38 11.65
N ALA A 85 12.53 2.81 11.91
CA ALA A 85 13.03 1.63 11.19
C ALA A 85 12.04 0.44 11.24
N ALA A 86 11.34 0.26 12.37
CA ALA A 86 10.35 -0.79 12.53
C ALA A 86 9.15 -0.64 11.57
N ASP A 87 8.66 0.59 11.37
CA ASP A 87 7.54 0.87 10.48
C ASP A 87 7.91 0.65 9.02
N VAL A 88 9.08 1.14 8.61
CA VAL A 88 9.60 0.92 7.26
C VAL A 88 9.81 -0.56 7.00
N THR A 89 10.40 -1.29 7.95
CA THR A 89 10.60 -2.74 7.85
C THR A 89 9.27 -3.48 7.70
N ARG A 90 8.28 -3.17 8.54
CA ARG A 90 6.95 -3.78 8.49
C ARG A 90 6.27 -3.52 7.15
N PHE A 91 6.29 -2.26 6.69
CA PHE A 91 5.67 -1.87 5.44
C PHE A 91 6.34 -2.55 4.24
N PHE A 92 7.67 -2.51 4.13
CA PHE A 92 8.35 -3.12 3.00
C PHE A 92 8.32 -4.66 3.00
N LYS A 93 8.25 -5.31 4.16
CA LYS A 93 7.92 -6.74 4.23
C LYS A 93 6.54 -7.03 3.62
N ALA A 94 5.52 -6.24 3.95
CA ALA A 94 4.19 -6.40 3.38
C ALA A 94 4.18 -6.17 1.85
N GLN A 95 4.93 -5.17 1.35
CA GLN A 95 5.11 -4.91 -0.08
C GLN A 95 5.78 -6.09 -0.82
N ILE A 96 6.80 -6.68 -0.23
CA ILE A 96 7.50 -7.85 -0.79
C ILE A 96 6.57 -9.06 -0.85
N GLU A 97 5.88 -9.36 0.25
CA GLU A 97 4.93 -10.48 0.31
C GLU A 97 3.78 -10.32 -0.68
N ALA A 98 3.27 -9.11 -0.86
CA ALA A 98 2.24 -8.82 -1.85
C ALA A 98 2.74 -9.02 -3.29
N ASN A 99 3.96 -8.60 -3.58
CA ASN A 99 4.56 -8.82 -4.90
C ASN A 99 4.82 -10.32 -5.16
N LYS A 100 5.26 -11.08 -4.15
CA LYS A 100 5.38 -12.55 -4.25
C LYS A 100 4.02 -13.22 -4.49
N LEU A 101 2.96 -12.74 -3.84
CA LEU A 101 1.58 -13.23 -4.07
C LEU A 101 1.19 -13.09 -5.55
N VAL A 102 1.43 -11.94 -6.17
CA VAL A 102 1.18 -11.72 -7.60
C VAL A 102 1.98 -12.72 -8.44
N GLN A 103 3.29 -12.86 -8.19
CA GLN A 103 4.14 -13.78 -8.93
C GLN A 103 3.67 -15.23 -8.81
N TYR A 104 3.38 -15.70 -7.59
CA TYR A 104 2.89 -17.07 -7.37
C TYR A 104 1.56 -17.34 -8.07
N ALA A 105 0.63 -16.40 -8.01
CA ALA A 105 -0.68 -16.53 -8.67
C ALA A 105 -0.53 -16.63 -10.19
N LEU A 106 0.30 -15.78 -10.80
CA LEU A 106 0.54 -15.77 -12.24
C LEU A 106 1.27 -17.03 -12.70
N LEU A 107 2.35 -17.42 -12.03
CA LEU A 107 3.10 -18.62 -12.33
C LEU A 107 2.23 -19.90 -12.18
N ALA A 108 1.40 -19.97 -11.16
CA ALA A 108 0.45 -21.07 -10.98
C ALA A 108 -0.59 -21.11 -12.12
N ARG A 109 -1.09 -19.94 -12.54
CA ARG A 109 -2.00 -19.82 -13.69
C ARG A 109 -1.33 -20.33 -14.96
N TRP A 110 -0.13 -19.86 -15.29
CA TRP A 110 0.58 -20.24 -16.51
C TRP A 110 0.99 -21.71 -16.53
N ARG A 111 1.33 -22.30 -15.38
CA ARG A 111 1.55 -23.76 -15.29
C ARG A 111 0.29 -24.56 -15.60
N ARG A 112 -0.88 -24.09 -15.19
CA ARG A 112 -2.16 -24.77 -15.50
C ARG A 112 -2.55 -24.64 -16.96
N THR A 113 -2.26 -23.52 -17.60
CA THR A 113 -2.57 -23.28 -19.03
C THR A 113 -1.50 -23.83 -19.97
N GLY A 114 -0.28 -24.08 -19.46
CA GLY A 114 0.86 -24.53 -20.24
C GLY A 114 1.66 -23.40 -20.92
N TYR A 115 1.25 -22.15 -20.78
CA TYR A 115 1.93 -21.00 -21.40
C TYR A 115 1.75 -19.74 -20.58
N ALA A 116 2.72 -18.81 -20.70
CA ALA A 116 2.63 -17.41 -20.27
C ALA A 116 2.26 -16.52 -21.47
N PRO A 117 1.82 -15.27 -21.23
CA PRO A 117 1.62 -14.29 -22.30
C PRO A 117 2.90 -14.08 -23.13
N GLN A 118 2.74 -13.80 -24.44
CA GLN A 118 3.88 -13.38 -25.26
C GLN A 118 4.42 -12.03 -24.78
N HIS A 119 5.72 -11.93 -24.64
CA HIS A 119 6.41 -10.72 -24.17
C HIS A 119 7.82 -10.60 -24.76
N ALA A 120 8.36 -9.39 -24.78
CA ALA A 120 9.76 -9.17 -25.09
C ALA A 120 10.66 -9.67 -23.93
N PRO A 121 11.94 -9.98 -24.18
CA PRO A 121 12.88 -10.33 -23.13
C PRO A 121 12.91 -9.25 -22.01
N ILE A 122 12.82 -9.70 -20.74
CA ILE A 122 12.75 -8.81 -19.59
C ILE A 122 14.12 -8.68 -18.96
N ASP A 123 14.64 -7.46 -18.92
CA ASP A 123 15.89 -7.12 -18.23
C ASP A 123 15.61 -6.74 -16.78
N LEU A 124 15.70 -7.72 -15.89
CA LEU A 124 15.53 -7.49 -14.45
C LEU A 124 16.56 -6.54 -13.86
N THR A 125 17.78 -6.54 -14.37
CA THR A 125 18.88 -5.81 -13.76
C THR A 125 18.98 -4.37 -14.28
N GLY A 126 18.89 -4.20 -15.59
CA GLY A 126 19.05 -2.88 -16.20
C GLY A 126 17.78 -2.05 -16.26
N THR A 127 16.59 -2.69 -16.16
CA THR A 127 15.31 -1.98 -16.27
C THR A 127 14.45 -2.10 -15.00
N ILE A 128 14.09 -3.31 -14.63
CA ILE A 128 13.09 -3.55 -13.57
C ILE A 128 13.59 -3.12 -12.19
N ARG A 129 14.81 -3.51 -11.82
CA ARG A 129 15.38 -3.14 -10.50
C ARG A 129 15.54 -1.63 -10.33
N PRO A 130 16.09 -0.87 -11.29
CA PRO A 130 16.13 0.59 -11.21
C PRO A 130 14.76 1.25 -11.06
N GLU A 131 13.73 0.71 -11.70
CA GLU A 131 12.36 1.23 -11.55
C GLU A 131 11.81 0.95 -10.15
N LEU A 132 12.00 -0.27 -9.63
CA LEU A 132 11.63 -0.61 -8.25
C LEU A 132 12.37 0.25 -7.22
N ASP A 133 13.63 0.60 -7.46
CA ASP A 133 14.41 1.47 -6.56
C ASP A 133 13.91 2.93 -6.60
N ARG A 134 13.46 3.43 -7.77
CA ARG A 134 12.78 4.74 -7.89
C ARG A 134 11.45 4.75 -7.17
N LEU A 135 10.64 3.70 -7.35
CA LEU A 135 9.37 3.55 -6.63
C LEU A 135 9.58 3.44 -5.13
N GLN A 136 10.61 2.74 -4.67
CA GLN A 136 10.95 2.69 -3.25
C GLN A 136 11.18 4.09 -2.68
N THR A 137 11.97 4.93 -3.37
CA THR A 137 12.24 6.31 -2.94
C THR A 137 10.95 7.14 -2.85
N LYS A 138 10.07 7.00 -3.85
CA LYS A 138 8.77 7.67 -3.88
C LYS A 138 7.88 7.20 -2.73
N ILE A 139 7.75 5.90 -2.54
CA ILE A 139 6.97 5.28 -1.45
C ILE A 139 7.47 5.73 -0.06
N ILE A 140 8.77 5.87 0.15
CA ILE A 140 9.33 6.37 1.42
C ILE A 140 8.88 7.81 1.68
N ALA A 141 8.88 8.68 0.67
CA ALA A 141 8.40 10.06 0.83
C ALA A 141 6.89 10.11 1.14
N GLU A 142 6.10 9.28 0.46
CA GLU A 142 4.65 9.17 0.68
C GLU A 142 4.32 8.57 2.05
N LEU A 143 5.09 7.57 2.51
CA LEU A 143 4.99 6.99 3.84
C LEU A 143 5.29 8.05 4.92
N ALA A 144 6.29 8.89 4.71
CA ALA A 144 6.61 9.99 5.61
C ALA A 144 5.48 11.05 5.66
N ALA A 145 4.90 11.37 4.51
CA ALA A 145 3.75 12.29 4.43
C ALA A 145 2.52 11.73 5.16
N ALA A 146 2.28 10.42 5.07
CA ALA A 146 1.15 9.74 5.70
C ALA A 146 1.42 9.33 7.17
N ASN A 147 2.57 9.68 7.75
CA ASN A 147 3.01 9.21 9.07
C ASN A 147 2.00 9.53 10.20
N SER A 148 1.26 10.64 10.11
CA SER A 148 0.23 11.02 11.09
C SER A 148 -0.97 10.06 11.14
N VAL A 149 -1.17 9.25 10.10
CA VAL A 149 -2.28 8.29 10.02
C VAL A 149 -1.92 6.96 10.70
N LEU A 150 -0.63 6.62 10.81
CA LEU A 150 -0.12 5.33 11.29
C LEU A 150 -0.65 4.93 12.68
N ASP A 151 -0.74 5.88 13.60
CA ASP A 151 -1.13 5.67 15.01
C ASP A 151 -2.62 5.86 15.27
N SER A 152 -3.40 6.20 14.24
CA SER A 152 -4.83 6.42 14.39
C SER A 152 -5.57 5.09 14.60
N ASN A 153 -6.50 5.06 15.55
CA ASN A 153 -7.42 3.93 15.71
C ASN A 153 -8.28 3.66 14.46
N GLU A 154 -8.45 4.66 13.59
CA GLU A 154 -9.15 4.56 12.32
C GLU A 154 -8.23 4.13 11.18
N CYS A 155 -6.91 4.01 11.40
CA CYS A 155 -5.94 3.70 10.35
C CYS A 155 -6.33 2.49 9.50
N PRO A 156 -6.73 1.32 10.04
CA PRO A 156 -7.11 0.18 9.20
C PRO A 156 -8.30 0.47 8.29
N LYS A 157 -9.27 1.25 8.79
CA LYS A 157 -10.46 1.64 8.05
C LYS A 157 -10.15 2.66 6.96
N GLU A 158 -9.25 3.62 7.23
CA GLU A 158 -8.80 4.59 6.24
C GLU A 158 -7.98 3.92 5.13
N VAL A 159 -7.12 2.96 5.47
CA VAL A 159 -6.40 2.14 4.47
C VAL A 159 -7.39 1.35 3.60
N ALA A 160 -8.34 0.63 4.20
CA ALA A 160 -9.34 -0.13 3.46
C ALA A 160 -10.18 0.77 2.52
N ARG A 161 -10.54 1.98 2.96
CA ARG A 161 -11.22 2.97 2.12
C ARG A 161 -10.37 3.47 0.96
N ALA A 162 -9.07 3.69 1.19
CA ALA A 162 -8.15 4.15 0.17
C ALA A 162 -7.95 3.07 -0.91
N VAL A 163 -7.76 1.80 -0.52
CA VAL A 163 -7.69 0.66 -1.44
C VAL A 163 -9.00 0.46 -2.20
N GLY A 164 -10.15 0.47 -1.49
CA GLY A 164 -11.46 0.33 -2.14
C GLY A 164 -11.76 1.42 -3.16
N ARG A 165 -11.30 2.66 -2.91
CA ARG A 165 -11.42 3.75 -3.87
C ARG A 165 -10.54 3.51 -5.10
N TYR A 166 -9.28 3.11 -4.90
CA TYR A 166 -8.39 2.75 -6.00
C TYR A 166 -9.02 1.66 -6.88
N ALA A 167 -9.57 0.62 -6.26
CA ALA A 167 -10.26 -0.46 -6.98
C ALA A 167 -11.45 0.08 -7.80
N PHE A 168 -12.28 0.94 -7.21
CA PHE A 168 -13.42 1.55 -7.89
C PHE A 168 -12.99 2.45 -9.06
N GLU A 169 -11.98 3.33 -8.88
CA GLU A 169 -11.47 4.24 -9.90
C GLU A 169 -10.85 3.48 -11.09
N HIS A 170 -10.28 2.29 -10.84
CA HIS A 170 -9.67 1.42 -11.86
C HIS A 170 -10.57 0.27 -12.32
N GLN A 171 -11.84 0.24 -11.89
CA GLN A 171 -12.85 -0.74 -12.29
C GLN A 171 -12.45 -2.20 -11.98
N PHE A 172 -11.72 -2.43 -10.89
CA PHE A 172 -11.40 -3.75 -10.39
C PHE A 172 -12.54 -4.30 -9.52
N ASP A 173 -12.81 -5.60 -9.63
CA ASP A 173 -13.61 -6.31 -8.64
C ASP A 173 -12.80 -6.45 -7.32
N PRO A 174 -13.42 -6.31 -6.15
CA PRO A 174 -12.74 -6.51 -4.87
C PRO A 174 -12.07 -7.89 -4.71
N ALA A 175 -12.52 -8.91 -5.44
CA ALA A 175 -11.92 -10.23 -5.45
C ALA A 175 -10.79 -10.42 -6.48
N ASP A 176 -10.51 -9.39 -7.28
CA ASP A 176 -9.42 -9.46 -8.26
C ASP A 176 -8.05 -9.50 -7.58
N LEU A 177 -7.13 -10.26 -8.18
CA LEU A 177 -5.77 -10.40 -7.67
C LEU A 177 -5.06 -9.06 -7.40
N PRO A 178 -5.16 -8.01 -8.25
CA PRO A 178 -4.55 -6.72 -7.98
C PRO A 178 -5.06 -6.09 -6.67
N VAL A 179 -6.36 -6.20 -6.36
CA VAL A 179 -6.94 -5.63 -5.14
C VAL A 179 -6.49 -6.41 -3.91
N ILE A 180 -6.58 -7.75 -3.95
CA ILE A 180 -6.12 -8.61 -2.86
C ILE A 180 -4.63 -8.38 -2.57
N ALA A 181 -3.81 -8.26 -3.62
CA ALA A 181 -2.38 -7.97 -3.46
C ALA A 181 -2.14 -6.56 -2.90
N LEU A 182 -2.94 -5.58 -3.29
CA LEU A 182 -2.84 -4.22 -2.77
C LEU A 182 -3.23 -4.13 -1.29
N ASP A 183 -4.30 -4.82 -0.87
CA ASP A 183 -4.65 -4.97 0.54
C ASP A 183 -3.50 -5.61 1.33
N ARG A 184 -2.87 -6.66 0.78
CA ARG A 184 -1.70 -7.31 1.40
C ARG A 184 -0.51 -6.37 1.48
N ALA A 185 -0.26 -5.54 0.45
CA ALA A 185 0.82 -4.56 0.43
C ALA A 185 0.62 -3.47 1.48
N MET A 186 -0.62 -3.02 1.67
CA MET A 186 -0.98 -1.96 2.61
C MET A 186 -1.16 -2.48 4.05
N ALA A 187 -1.26 -3.79 4.27
CA ALA A 187 -1.45 -4.38 5.60
C ALA A 187 -0.31 -4.04 6.59
N GLY A 188 0.90 -3.73 6.10
CA GLY A 188 2.03 -3.30 6.92
C GLY A 188 2.04 -1.81 7.27
N PHE A 189 1.04 -1.04 6.87
CA PHE A 189 1.02 0.41 7.09
C PHE A 189 0.70 0.77 8.55
N CYS A 190 -0.45 0.35 9.10
CA CYS A 190 -0.88 0.72 10.45
C CYS A 190 -0.03 0.08 11.54
N ARG A 191 0.15 0.77 12.68
CA ARG A 191 0.85 0.24 13.87
C ARG A 191 -0.05 -0.62 14.77
N ILE A 192 -1.35 -0.53 14.58
CA ILE A 192 -2.35 -1.16 15.44
C ILE A 192 -2.67 -2.55 14.89
N TYR A 193 -2.18 -3.57 15.58
CA TYR A 193 -2.66 -4.95 15.54
C TYR A 193 -2.48 -5.58 16.90
#